data_617b44670676698f0d4b53b2052c7ed9
#
_entry.id   617b44670676698f0d4b53b2052c7ed9
#
_cell.length_a   1.000
_cell.length_b   1.000
_cell.length_c   1.000
_cell.angle_alpha   90.00
_cell.angle_beta   90.00
_cell.angle_gamma   90.00
#
_symmetry.space_group_name_H-M   'P 1'
#
loop_
_entity.id
_entity.type
_entity.pdbx_description
1 polymer ?
#
loop_
_entity_poly.entity_id
_entity_poly.type
_entity_poly.pdbx_seq_one_letter_code
_entity_poly.pdbx_strand_id
1 'polypeptide(L)'
;MKTLFNLTLLLVFSHPLFAQKVIREKIFSAKMKKEISTIIVTPDIKPHQQYKTVYILHGYSGNPERTLKQDIPDLQAKAKAYNTIYILPDGNYNSWYVDSPVDQKSQYKTFIGSELVRYIDEHYPTKAEKTSRGILGWSMGGFGSLYIGTSFPEAFGIVGSSCGALDFRTFNEDYNNYQVDKVLGPLSSLGSEYILSDNTDKMLNTGQYYILDCGINDFFISKNQSFHQDLLTKKVEHLYIESLGEHNTEYWSRALSNQLSLFENYFNHR
;
A
#
# COMPACT_ATOMS: atom_id res chain seq x y z
N MET A 1 -48.91 -24.00 -48.19
CA MET A 1 -48.32 -22.85 -47.51
C MET A 1 -47.76 -23.32 -46.19
N LYS A 2 -46.41 -23.41 -46.05
CA LYS A 2 -45.75 -23.76 -44.78
C LYS A 2 -45.20 -22.47 -44.21
N THR A 3 -45.76 -22.02 -43.07
CA THR A 3 -45.33 -20.83 -42.35
C THR A 3 -44.09 -21.21 -41.52
N LEU A 4 -42.89 -20.68 -41.86
CA LEU A 4 -41.70 -20.77 -41.03
C LEU A 4 -41.84 -19.76 -39.88
N PHE A 5 -41.81 -20.28 -38.65
CA PHE A 5 -41.69 -19.46 -37.44
C PHE A 5 -40.19 -19.26 -37.16
N ASN A 6 -39.66 -18.05 -37.37
CA ASN A 6 -38.33 -17.67 -36.97
C ASN A 6 -38.33 -17.39 -35.46
N LEU A 7 -37.71 -18.29 -34.69
CA LEU A 7 -37.48 -18.11 -33.27
C LEU A 7 -36.17 -17.31 -33.06
N THR A 8 -36.26 -16.00 -32.86
CA THR A 8 -35.11 -15.18 -32.54
C THR A 8 -34.74 -15.42 -31.06
N LEU A 9 -33.64 -16.16 -30.83
CA LEU A 9 -33.09 -16.40 -29.51
C LEU A 9 -32.40 -15.11 -29.00
N LEU A 10 -33.05 -14.38 -28.09
CA LEU A 10 -32.46 -13.23 -27.41
C LEU A 10 -31.49 -13.75 -26.36
N LEU A 11 -30.18 -13.73 -26.65
CA LEU A 11 -29.12 -13.97 -25.67
C LEU A 11 -29.09 -12.79 -24.70
N VAL A 12 -29.75 -12.92 -23.55
CA VAL A 12 -29.58 -11.99 -22.43
C VAL A 12 -28.24 -12.26 -21.78
N PHE A 13 -27.24 -11.46 -22.12
CA PHE A 13 -26.00 -11.41 -21.35
C PHE A 13 -26.31 -10.84 -19.97
N SER A 14 -26.54 -11.69 -19.01
CA SER A 14 -26.59 -11.29 -17.60
C SER A 14 -25.18 -10.86 -17.17
N HIS A 15 -24.92 -9.56 -17.20
CA HIS A 15 -23.74 -9.03 -16.56
C HIS A 15 -23.93 -9.23 -15.05
N PRO A 16 -23.02 -9.91 -14.34
CA PRO A 16 -23.11 -10.03 -12.91
C PRO A 16 -23.05 -8.61 -12.32
N LEU A 17 -24.09 -8.18 -11.63
CA LEU A 17 -24.04 -7.02 -10.75
C LEU A 17 -23.05 -7.37 -9.63
N PHE A 18 -21.85 -6.85 -9.71
CA PHE A 18 -20.87 -6.99 -8.65
C PHE A 18 -21.25 -6.04 -7.50
N ALA A 19 -22.00 -6.56 -6.54
CA ALA A 19 -22.14 -5.91 -5.24
C ALA A 19 -20.77 -5.73 -4.60
N GLN A 20 -20.62 -4.78 -3.65
CA GLN A 20 -19.42 -4.60 -2.83
C GLN A 20 -18.88 -5.96 -2.37
N LYS A 21 -17.62 -6.25 -2.65
CA LYS A 21 -17.01 -7.56 -2.40
C LYS A 21 -15.69 -7.45 -1.66
N VAL A 22 -15.48 -8.41 -0.78
CA VAL A 22 -14.16 -8.77 -0.25
C VAL A 22 -13.72 -10.03 -0.98
N ILE A 23 -12.78 -9.87 -1.89
CA ILE A 23 -12.27 -10.93 -2.76
C ILE A 23 -10.92 -11.37 -2.19
N ARG A 24 -10.69 -12.67 -2.10
CA ARG A 24 -9.44 -13.27 -1.63
C ARG A 24 -8.81 -14.01 -2.78
N GLU A 25 -7.66 -13.54 -3.20
CA GLU A 25 -6.93 -14.12 -4.32
C GLU A 25 -5.52 -14.53 -3.93
N LYS A 26 -4.99 -15.46 -4.68
CA LYS A 26 -3.58 -15.81 -4.66
C LYS A 26 -2.98 -15.36 -5.98
N ILE A 27 -2.15 -14.32 -5.90
CA ILE A 27 -1.55 -13.68 -7.07
C ILE A 27 -0.13 -14.17 -7.23
N PHE A 28 0.18 -14.72 -8.40
CA PHE A 28 1.51 -15.29 -8.68
C PHE A 28 2.55 -14.19 -8.89
N SER A 29 3.61 -14.22 -8.11
CA SER A 29 4.80 -13.41 -8.33
C SER A 29 5.81 -14.18 -9.21
N ALA A 30 6.06 -13.69 -10.39
CA ALA A 30 7.07 -14.26 -11.29
C ALA A 30 8.48 -14.11 -10.72
N LYS A 31 8.76 -12.99 -10.04
CA LYS A 31 10.04 -12.70 -9.41
C LYS A 31 10.35 -13.67 -8.26
N MET A 32 9.35 -13.96 -7.41
CA MET A 32 9.50 -14.86 -6.27
C MET A 32 9.16 -16.32 -6.59
N LYS A 33 8.53 -16.59 -7.73
CA LYS A 33 8.02 -17.92 -8.15
C LYS A 33 7.09 -18.55 -7.11
N LYS A 34 6.22 -17.74 -6.51
CA LYS A 34 5.23 -18.17 -5.52
C LYS A 34 3.95 -17.35 -5.61
N GLU A 35 2.88 -17.86 -5.04
CA GLU A 35 1.62 -17.16 -4.88
C GLU A 35 1.63 -16.31 -3.61
N ILE A 36 1.09 -15.09 -3.69
CA ILE A 36 0.95 -14.16 -2.58
C ILE A 36 -0.54 -13.95 -2.33
N SER A 37 -0.97 -14.22 -1.10
CA SER A 37 -2.35 -13.95 -0.68
C SER A 37 -2.62 -12.45 -0.71
N THR A 38 -3.71 -12.07 -1.35
CA THR A 38 -4.10 -10.65 -1.48
C THR A 38 -5.61 -10.54 -1.27
N ILE A 39 -6.03 -9.59 -0.44
CA ILE A 39 -7.45 -9.22 -0.31
C ILE A 39 -7.71 -7.98 -1.16
N ILE A 40 -8.76 -8.04 -1.97
CA ILE A 40 -9.24 -6.91 -2.75
C ILE A 40 -10.63 -6.54 -2.24
N VAL A 41 -10.79 -5.28 -1.80
CA VAL A 41 -12.05 -4.72 -1.33
C VAL A 41 -12.57 -3.77 -2.39
N THR A 42 -13.72 -4.10 -3.00
CA THR A 42 -14.30 -3.29 -4.08
C THR A 42 -15.54 -2.53 -3.61
N PRO A 43 -15.79 -1.35 -4.18
CA PRO A 43 -17.13 -0.75 -4.13
C PRO A 43 -18.13 -1.60 -4.94
N ASP A 44 -19.36 -1.12 -5.07
CA ASP A 44 -20.33 -1.65 -6.03
C ASP A 44 -19.83 -1.35 -7.45
N ILE A 45 -19.27 -2.33 -8.14
CA ILE A 45 -18.71 -2.17 -9.48
C ILE A 45 -19.85 -1.95 -10.48
N LYS A 46 -19.79 -0.84 -11.22
CA LYS A 46 -20.74 -0.49 -12.26
C LYS A 46 -20.15 -0.71 -13.65
N PRO A 47 -20.95 -1.10 -14.65
CA PRO A 47 -20.48 -1.21 -16.03
C PRO A 47 -19.85 0.09 -16.52
N HIS A 48 -18.74 -0.04 -17.23
CA HIS A 48 -18.00 1.08 -17.86
C HIS A 48 -17.45 2.16 -16.87
N GLN A 49 -17.49 1.92 -15.57
CA GLN A 49 -16.88 2.80 -14.59
C GLN A 49 -15.50 2.30 -14.21
N GLN A 50 -14.52 3.22 -14.13
CA GLN A 50 -13.18 2.96 -13.62
C GLN A 50 -13.02 3.54 -12.22
N TYR A 51 -12.15 2.92 -11.43
CA TYR A 51 -12.01 3.17 -9.99
C TYR A 51 -10.57 3.53 -9.62
N LYS A 52 -10.45 4.43 -8.66
CA LYS A 52 -9.19 4.70 -7.96
C LYS A 52 -8.73 3.46 -7.21
N THR A 53 -7.43 3.33 -6.97
CA THR A 53 -6.86 2.20 -6.23
C THR A 53 -5.96 2.66 -5.10
N VAL A 54 -6.01 1.97 -3.96
CA VAL A 54 -5.08 2.19 -2.85
C VAL A 54 -4.54 0.85 -2.36
N TYR A 55 -3.22 0.73 -2.35
CA TYR A 55 -2.47 -0.42 -1.84
C TYR A 55 -2.15 -0.18 -0.36
N ILE A 56 -2.52 -1.13 0.51
CA ILE A 56 -2.41 -0.99 1.97
C ILE A 56 -1.46 -2.05 2.51
N LEU A 57 -0.35 -1.61 3.09
CA LEU A 57 0.74 -2.46 3.58
C LEU A 57 0.70 -2.61 5.09
N HIS A 58 0.57 -3.84 5.57
CA HIS A 58 0.50 -4.14 7.00
C HIS A 58 1.85 -4.01 7.72
N GLY A 59 1.82 -3.88 9.04
CA GLY A 59 3.01 -3.88 9.89
C GLY A 59 3.66 -5.26 10.04
N TYR A 60 4.81 -5.32 10.73
CA TYR A 60 5.52 -6.55 11.05
C TYR A 60 4.58 -7.56 11.72
N SER A 61 4.71 -8.83 11.36
CA SER A 61 3.85 -9.95 11.80
C SER A 61 2.35 -9.80 11.47
N GLY A 62 1.97 -8.80 10.68
CA GLY A 62 0.60 -8.60 10.22
C GLY A 62 0.22 -9.53 9.06
N ASN A 63 -0.98 -9.33 8.55
CA ASN A 63 -1.49 -10.00 7.34
C ASN A 63 -2.76 -9.27 6.83
N PRO A 64 -3.22 -9.55 5.60
CA PRO A 64 -4.40 -8.89 5.02
C PRO A 64 -5.70 -9.05 5.82
N GLU A 65 -5.91 -10.22 6.45
CA GLU A 65 -7.11 -10.46 7.25
C GLU A 65 -7.16 -9.62 8.52
N ARG A 66 -6.01 -9.45 9.19
CA ARG A 66 -5.90 -8.56 10.35
C ARG A 66 -6.13 -7.12 9.93
N THR A 67 -5.54 -6.69 8.82
CA THR A 67 -5.74 -5.34 8.27
C THR A 67 -7.23 -5.05 8.09
N LEU A 68 -7.96 -5.97 7.44
CA LEU A 68 -9.39 -5.81 7.16
C LEU A 68 -10.25 -5.82 8.41
N LYS A 69 -9.91 -6.66 9.42
CA LYS A 69 -10.78 -6.90 10.58
C LYS A 69 -10.46 -6.05 11.80
N GLN A 70 -9.20 -5.62 11.94
CA GLN A 70 -8.71 -4.96 13.15
C GLN A 70 -8.11 -3.59 12.87
N ASP A 71 -7.21 -3.49 11.88
CA ASP A 71 -6.47 -2.25 11.67
C ASP A 71 -7.32 -1.20 10.93
N ILE A 72 -8.17 -1.63 9.97
CA ILE A 72 -9.11 -0.74 9.26
C ILE A 72 -10.48 -1.44 9.13
N PRO A 73 -11.24 -1.59 10.22
CA PRO A 73 -12.49 -2.37 10.22
C PRO A 73 -13.62 -1.75 9.38
N ASP A 74 -13.52 -0.47 9.08
CA ASP A 74 -14.48 0.27 8.24
C ASP A 74 -14.08 0.33 6.75
N LEU A 75 -13.05 -0.43 6.32
CA LEU A 75 -12.51 -0.36 4.96
C LEU A 75 -13.55 -0.68 3.88
N GLN A 76 -14.46 -1.60 4.15
CA GLN A 76 -15.56 -1.89 3.21
C GLN A 76 -16.51 -0.69 3.05
N ALA A 77 -16.86 -0.04 4.16
CA ALA A 77 -17.69 1.16 4.10
C ALA A 77 -16.99 2.28 3.33
N LYS A 78 -15.68 2.44 3.53
CA LYS A 78 -14.86 3.41 2.79
C LYS A 78 -14.75 3.07 1.30
N ALA A 79 -14.63 1.79 0.93
CA ALA A 79 -14.62 1.38 -0.48
C ALA A 79 -15.89 1.89 -1.19
N LYS A 80 -17.04 1.74 -0.55
CA LYS A 80 -18.32 2.25 -1.07
C LYS A 80 -18.38 3.77 -1.06
N ALA A 81 -18.03 4.41 0.06
CA ALA A 81 -18.16 5.86 0.23
C ALA A 81 -17.24 6.64 -0.72
N TYR A 82 -16.00 6.15 -0.90
CA TYR A 82 -14.96 6.81 -1.71
C TYR A 82 -14.88 6.27 -3.13
N ASN A 83 -15.69 5.26 -3.45
CA ASN A 83 -15.69 4.63 -4.78
C ASN A 83 -14.27 4.18 -5.20
N THR A 84 -13.58 3.52 -4.28
CA THR A 84 -12.15 3.16 -4.39
C THR A 84 -11.96 1.66 -4.17
N ILE A 85 -11.10 1.03 -4.95
CA ILE A 85 -10.67 -0.35 -4.77
C ILE A 85 -9.45 -0.35 -3.84
N TYR A 86 -9.51 -1.12 -2.75
CA TYR A 86 -8.39 -1.30 -1.83
C TYR A 86 -7.75 -2.66 -2.03
N ILE A 87 -6.42 -2.67 -2.11
CA ILE A 87 -5.60 -3.85 -2.34
C ILE A 87 -4.73 -4.08 -1.11
N LEU A 88 -4.91 -5.21 -0.44
CA LEU A 88 -4.22 -5.60 0.77
C LEU A 88 -3.34 -6.83 0.48
N PRO A 89 -2.11 -6.65 -0.02
CA PRO A 89 -1.19 -7.76 -0.24
C PRO A 89 -0.64 -8.29 1.09
N ASP A 90 -0.43 -9.59 1.16
CA ASP A 90 0.38 -10.19 2.22
C ASP A 90 1.86 -9.82 2.00
N GLY A 91 2.41 -9.05 2.92
CA GLY A 91 3.83 -8.67 2.96
C GLY A 91 4.70 -9.70 3.68
N ASN A 92 4.21 -10.90 3.95
CA ASN A 92 4.83 -11.88 4.81
C ASN A 92 5.06 -11.34 6.25
N TYR A 93 5.52 -12.21 7.13
CA TYR A 93 5.78 -11.87 8.53
C TYR A 93 6.79 -10.72 8.69
N ASN A 94 7.84 -10.71 7.85
CA ASN A 94 9.05 -9.90 8.03
C ASN A 94 9.72 -9.45 6.72
N SER A 95 8.97 -9.31 5.62
CA SER A 95 9.62 -8.99 4.32
C SER A 95 10.22 -7.60 4.26
N TRP A 96 9.83 -6.71 5.14
CA TRP A 96 10.17 -5.29 5.10
C TRP A 96 9.88 -4.63 3.75
N TYR A 97 9.08 -5.30 2.93
CA TYR A 97 8.68 -4.84 1.60
C TYR A 97 9.85 -4.50 0.66
N VAL A 98 11.00 -5.12 0.89
CA VAL A 98 12.20 -4.95 0.04
C VAL A 98 12.33 -6.08 -0.98
N ASP A 99 13.17 -5.87 -1.99
CA ASP A 99 13.75 -6.98 -2.73
C ASP A 99 15.01 -7.43 -1.96
N SER A 100 14.90 -8.56 -1.29
CA SER A 100 15.95 -9.07 -0.44
C SER A 100 17.20 -9.46 -1.24
N PRO A 101 18.40 -8.97 -0.85
CA PRO A 101 19.64 -9.42 -1.45
C PRO A 101 20.05 -10.82 -1.00
N VAL A 102 19.47 -11.33 0.10
CA VAL A 102 19.84 -12.62 0.72
C VAL A 102 18.79 -13.71 0.52
N ASP A 103 17.54 -13.35 0.24
CA ASP A 103 16.45 -14.32 -0.01
C ASP A 103 15.72 -14.02 -1.32
N GLN A 104 15.97 -14.85 -2.34
CA GLN A 104 15.30 -14.72 -3.65
C GLN A 104 13.78 -14.98 -3.61
N LYS A 105 13.25 -15.53 -2.53
CA LYS A 105 11.80 -15.72 -2.31
C LYS A 105 11.15 -14.54 -1.60
N SER A 106 11.90 -13.48 -1.30
CA SER A 106 11.43 -12.24 -0.66
C SER A 106 11.76 -11.02 -1.53
N GLN A 107 11.01 -10.84 -2.62
CA GLN A 107 11.20 -9.76 -3.61
C GLN A 107 9.93 -8.89 -3.66
N TYR A 108 9.56 -8.37 -2.48
CA TYR A 108 8.24 -7.74 -2.29
C TYR A 108 8.16 -6.33 -2.87
N LYS A 109 9.28 -5.60 -2.99
CA LYS A 109 9.31 -4.30 -3.69
C LYS A 109 8.88 -4.45 -5.14
N THR A 110 9.50 -5.39 -5.87
CA THR A 110 9.13 -5.68 -7.27
C THR A 110 7.71 -6.21 -7.38
N PHE A 111 7.32 -7.13 -6.48
CA PHE A 111 5.98 -7.69 -6.50
C PHE A 111 4.92 -6.59 -6.38
N ILE A 112 4.98 -5.76 -5.36
CA ILE A 112 3.94 -4.77 -5.07
C ILE A 112 4.01 -3.60 -6.06
N GLY A 113 5.22 -3.07 -6.32
CA GLY A 113 5.39 -1.88 -7.15
C GLY A 113 5.21 -2.11 -8.65
N SER A 114 5.27 -3.36 -9.10
CA SER A 114 5.20 -3.69 -10.53
C SER A 114 4.24 -4.84 -10.85
N GLU A 115 4.48 -6.05 -10.33
CA GLU A 115 3.71 -7.23 -10.71
C GLU A 115 2.24 -7.13 -10.26
N LEU A 116 2.01 -6.73 -9.00
CA LEU A 116 0.68 -6.57 -8.44
C LEU A 116 -0.07 -5.38 -9.06
N VAL A 117 0.60 -4.26 -9.31
CA VAL A 117 -0.01 -3.11 -9.99
C VAL A 117 -0.53 -3.53 -11.36
N ARG A 118 0.31 -4.20 -12.17
CA ARG A 118 -0.10 -4.70 -13.48
C ARG A 118 -1.26 -5.69 -13.38
N TYR A 119 -1.18 -6.67 -12.47
CA TYR A 119 -2.25 -7.66 -12.27
C TYR A 119 -3.59 -6.99 -11.96
N ILE A 120 -3.59 -6.03 -11.04
CA ILE A 120 -4.81 -5.32 -10.64
C ILE A 120 -5.38 -4.50 -11.80
N ASP A 121 -4.55 -3.82 -12.59
CA ASP A 121 -5.00 -3.05 -13.75
C ASP A 121 -5.56 -3.95 -14.88
N GLU A 122 -5.04 -5.18 -15.03
CA GLU A 122 -5.53 -6.15 -16.02
C GLU A 122 -6.83 -6.85 -15.61
N HIS A 123 -7.10 -7.02 -14.31
CA HIS A 123 -8.21 -7.84 -13.81
C HIS A 123 -9.36 -7.04 -13.18
N TYR A 124 -9.14 -5.78 -12.85
CA TYR A 124 -10.11 -4.91 -12.21
C TYR A 124 -10.29 -3.62 -13.02
N PRO A 125 -11.48 -2.99 -12.98
CA PRO A 125 -11.76 -1.77 -13.73
C PRO A 125 -11.10 -0.55 -13.06
N THR A 126 -9.79 -0.49 -13.07
CA THR A 126 -9.00 0.59 -12.46
C THR A 126 -8.83 1.78 -13.40
N LYS A 127 -8.65 2.96 -12.83
CA LYS A 127 -8.00 4.07 -13.50
C LYS A 127 -6.50 3.82 -13.44
N ALA A 128 -5.94 3.23 -14.50
CA ALA A 128 -4.55 2.79 -14.58
C ALA A 128 -3.56 3.96 -14.76
N GLU A 129 -3.69 4.98 -13.93
CA GLU A 129 -2.88 6.20 -13.96
C GLU A 129 -2.38 6.56 -12.56
N LYS A 130 -1.22 7.20 -12.50
CA LYS A 130 -0.54 7.62 -11.28
C LYS A 130 -1.43 8.45 -10.35
N THR A 131 -2.13 9.44 -10.88
CA THR A 131 -2.97 10.36 -10.13
C THR A 131 -4.19 9.71 -9.48
N SER A 132 -4.51 8.49 -9.89
CA SER A 132 -5.63 7.69 -9.36
C SER A 132 -5.17 6.47 -8.54
N ARG A 133 -3.87 6.38 -8.24
CA ARG A 133 -3.30 5.26 -7.48
C ARG A 133 -2.48 5.76 -6.30
N GLY A 134 -2.76 5.18 -5.13
CA GLY A 134 -2.03 5.46 -3.90
C GLY A 134 -1.50 4.20 -3.23
N ILE A 135 -0.51 4.40 -2.37
CA ILE A 135 0.05 3.36 -1.50
C ILE A 135 0.23 3.91 -0.09
N LEU A 136 -0.18 3.16 0.92
CA LEU A 136 0.00 3.52 2.32
C LEU A 136 0.29 2.29 3.17
N GLY A 137 0.82 2.51 4.36
CA GLY A 137 1.05 1.44 5.32
C GLY A 137 1.46 1.98 6.69
N TRP A 138 1.65 1.08 7.65
CA TRP A 138 2.08 1.45 8.99
C TRP A 138 3.24 0.58 9.47
N SER A 139 4.10 1.12 10.34
CA SER A 139 5.26 0.42 10.89
C SER A 139 6.17 -0.13 9.78
N MET A 140 6.36 -1.44 9.68
CA MET A 140 7.03 -2.10 8.55
C MET A 140 6.39 -1.69 7.21
N GLY A 141 5.05 -1.64 7.14
CA GLY A 141 4.33 -1.18 5.94
C GLY A 141 4.46 0.31 5.69
N GLY A 142 4.67 1.13 6.73
CA GLY A 142 4.95 2.55 6.60
C GLY A 142 6.31 2.81 5.95
N PHE A 143 7.34 2.04 6.32
CA PHE A 143 8.59 1.98 5.58
C PHE A 143 8.35 1.50 4.15
N GLY A 144 7.65 0.37 3.98
CA GLY A 144 7.40 -0.26 2.69
C GLY A 144 6.68 0.64 1.70
N SER A 145 5.68 1.41 2.16
CA SER A 145 4.93 2.33 1.30
C SER A 145 5.79 3.47 0.77
N LEU A 146 6.62 4.07 1.61
CA LEU A 146 7.58 5.09 1.18
C LEU A 146 8.65 4.50 0.27
N TYR A 147 9.23 3.35 0.64
CA TYR A 147 10.29 2.70 -0.13
C TYR A 147 9.82 2.27 -1.52
N ILE A 148 8.63 1.67 -1.62
CA ILE A 148 8.03 1.27 -2.90
C ILE A 148 7.54 2.50 -3.67
N GLY A 149 6.81 3.41 -3.02
CA GLY A 149 6.29 4.62 -3.66
C GLY A 149 7.39 5.44 -4.32
N THR A 150 8.52 5.65 -3.64
CA THR A 150 9.67 6.37 -4.19
C THR A 150 10.47 5.57 -5.21
N SER A 151 10.43 4.23 -5.15
CA SER A 151 11.07 3.37 -6.16
C SER A 151 10.28 3.27 -7.47
N PHE A 152 8.96 3.51 -7.42
CA PHE A 152 8.06 3.46 -8.57
C PHE A 152 7.25 4.77 -8.67
N PRO A 153 7.91 5.93 -8.89
CA PRO A 153 7.24 7.23 -8.83
C PRO A 153 6.19 7.43 -9.92
N GLU A 154 6.23 6.64 -10.99
CA GLU A 154 5.22 6.67 -12.05
C GLU A 154 4.02 5.77 -11.77
N ALA A 155 4.12 4.90 -10.75
CA ALA A 155 3.00 4.02 -10.39
C ALA A 155 2.04 4.69 -9.39
N PHE A 156 2.54 5.47 -8.44
CA PHE A 156 1.77 6.00 -7.31
C PHE A 156 1.83 7.53 -7.26
N GLY A 157 0.69 8.20 -7.23
CA GLY A 157 0.60 9.66 -7.11
C GLY A 157 0.55 10.17 -5.68
N ILE A 158 0.08 9.32 -4.74
CA ILE A 158 0.05 9.63 -3.32
C ILE A 158 0.60 8.47 -2.51
N VAL A 159 1.44 8.79 -1.53
CA VAL A 159 2.15 7.84 -0.67
C VAL A 159 1.94 8.20 0.79
N GLY A 160 1.47 7.25 1.59
CA GLY A 160 1.20 7.45 3.02
C GLY A 160 2.04 6.53 3.90
N SER A 161 2.54 7.07 5.02
CA SER A 161 3.26 6.30 6.04
C SER A 161 2.77 6.66 7.43
N SER A 162 2.33 5.67 8.19
CA SER A 162 1.96 5.83 9.59
C SER A 162 2.97 5.14 10.50
N CYS A 163 3.57 5.87 11.44
CA CYS A 163 4.60 5.36 12.36
C CYS A 163 5.68 4.54 11.64
N GLY A 164 6.15 5.00 10.49
CA GLY A 164 7.08 4.26 9.63
C GLY A 164 8.43 4.01 10.31
N ALA A 165 8.99 2.83 10.07
CA ALA A 165 10.33 2.43 10.52
C ALA A 165 11.39 2.94 9.53
N LEU A 166 11.70 4.22 9.54
CA LEU A 166 12.36 4.94 8.44
C LEU A 166 13.89 4.82 8.38
N ASP A 167 14.52 4.36 9.47
CA ASP A 167 15.98 4.21 9.53
C ASP A 167 16.39 2.96 10.33
N PHE A 168 16.76 1.90 9.66
CA PHE A 168 17.18 0.63 10.29
C PHE A 168 18.45 0.73 11.12
N ARG A 169 19.32 1.72 10.91
CA ARG A 169 20.54 1.93 11.69
C ARG A 169 20.24 2.22 13.15
N THR A 170 19.04 2.66 13.44
CA THR A 170 18.61 3.05 14.78
C THR A 170 17.91 1.94 15.55
N PHE A 171 17.76 0.76 14.93
CA PHE A 171 17.06 -0.37 15.55
C PHE A 171 17.88 -1.05 16.64
N ASN A 172 19.21 -0.94 16.65
CA ASN A 172 20.07 -1.64 17.60
C ASN A 172 19.75 -3.16 17.63
N GLU A 173 19.41 -3.70 18.81
CA GLU A 173 19.02 -5.11 18.97
C GLU A 173 17.74 -5.47 18.21
N ASP A 174 16.84 -4.51 18.02
CA ASP A 174 15.59 -4.71 17.28
C ASP A 174 15.81 -5.01 15.80
N TYR A 175 16.98 -4.73 15.24
CA TYR A 175 17.35 -5.15 13.89
C TYR A 175 17.21 -6.67 13.72
N ASN A 176 17.68 -7.42 14.71
CA ASN A 176 17.55 -8.88 14.72
C ASN A 176 16.19 -9.34 15.27
N ASN A 177 15.64 -8.66 16.29
CA ASN A 177 14.34 -8.99 16.88
C ASN A 177 13.21 -8.90 15.85
N TYR A 178 13.24 -7.88 14.98
CA TYR A 178 12.32 -7.73 13.86
C TYR A 178 12.80 -8.39 12.58
N GLN A 179 13.81 -9.26 12.67
CA GLN A 179 14.32 -10.11 11.58
C GLN A 179 14.70 -9.34 10.31
N VAL A 180 15.16 -8.09 10.45
CA VAL A 180 15.67 -7.29 9.32
C VAL A 180 16.92 -7.96 8.75
N ASP A 181 17.75 -8.55 9.61
CA ASP A 181 18.94 -9.33 9.24
C ASP A 181 18.63 -10.51 8.30
N LYS A 182 17.44 -11.11 8.42
CA LYS A 182 17.00 -12.23 7.56
C LYS A 182 16.70 -11.81 6.13
N VAL A 183 16.38 -10.55 5.91
CA VAL A 183 16.02 -10.03 4.57
C VAL A 183 17.04 -9.08 3.98
N LEU A 184 17.81 -8.37 4.82
CA LEU A 184 18.82 -7.39 4.36
C LEU A 184 20.27 -7.82 4.68
N GLY A 185 20.46 -8.92 5.41
CA GLY A 185 21.77 -9.32 5.92
C GLY A 185 22.17 -8.54 7.18
N PRO A 186 23.40 -8.69 7.66
CA PRO A 186 23.83 -8.05 8.90
C PRO A 186 23.86 -6.51 8.78
N LEU A 187 23.54 -5.83 9.88
CA LEU A 187 23.51 -4.35 9.94
C LEU A 187 24.83 -3.70 9.47
N SER A 188 25.96 -4.35 9.71
CA SER A 188 27.30 -3.86 9.29
C SER A 188 27.48 -3.78 7.76
N SER A 189 26.65 -4.48 6.99
CA SER A 189 26.67 -4.48 5.52
C SER A 189 25.41 -3.90 4.90
N LEU A 190 24.58 -3.21 5.72
CA LEU A 190 23.34 -2.61 5.24
C LEU A 190 23.63 -1.52 4.19
N GLY A 191 23.06 -1.69 2.99
CA GLY A 191 23.17 -0.70 1.93
C GLY A 191 22.38 0.58 2.22
N SER A 192 22.94 1.72 1.83
CA SER A 192 22.27 3.02 2.01
C SER A 192 20.96 3.13 1.25
N GLU A 193 20.76 2.33 0.20
CA GLU A 193 19.52 2.27 -0.57
C GLU A 193 18.29 1.84 0.24
N TYR A 194 18.50 1.18 1.39
CA TYR A 194 17.45 0.78 2.33
C TYR A 194 17.20 1.80 3.46
N ILE A 195 17.90 2.92 3.45
CA ILE A 195 17.75 3.99 4.44
C ILE A 195 16.98 5.15 3.80
N LEU A 196 15.74 5.36 4.21
CA LEU A 196 14.88 6.37 3.58
C LEU A 196 15.42 7.79 3.75
N SER A 197 15.97 8.13 4.91
CA SER A 197 16.57 9.44 5.17
C SER A 197 17.76 9.76 4.24
N ASP A 198 18.53 8.74 3.82
CA ASP A 198 19.63 8.91 2.89
C ASP A 198 19.15 9.05 1.43
N ASN A 199 17.88 8.75 1.16
CA ASN A 199 17.31 8.68 -0.18
C ASN A 199 16.17 9.68 -0.43
N THR A 200 16.02 10.71 0.41
CA THR A 200 14.97 11.72 0.26
C THR A 200 15.06 12.51 -1.05
N ASP A 201 16.21 12.55 -1.70
CA ASP A 201 16.36 13.14 -3.05
C ASP A 201 15.51 12.45 -4.12
N LYS A 202 15.21 11.16 -3.93
CA LYS A 202 14.30 10.39 -4.81
C LYS A 202 12.85 10.88 -4.74
N MET A 203 12.51 11.69 -3.76
CA MET A 203 11.18 12.26 -3.58
C MET A 203 11.01 13.60 -4.30
N LEU A 204 12.13 14.20 -4.75
CA LEU A 204 12.11 15.50 -5.41
C LEU A 204 11.57 15.40 -6.85
N ASN A 205 10.75 16.36 -7.24
CA ASN A 205 10.25 16.52 -8.61
C ASN A 205 9.51 15.31 -9.17
N THR A 206 9.05 14.40 -8.31
CA THR A 206 8.28 13.22 -8.72
C THR A 206 6.83 13.56 -9.07
N GLY A 207 6.31 14.67 -8.59
CA GLY A 207 4.88 15.01 -8.64
C GLY A 207 4.02 14.13 -7.72
N GLN A 208 4.65 13.33 -6.84
CA GLN A 208 3.95 12.57 -5.81
C GLN A 208 3.61 13.47 -4.62
N TYR A 209 2.52 13.14 -3.93
CA TYR A 209 2.15 13.76 -2.66
C TYR A 209 2.40 12.78 -1.51
N TYR A 210 3.03 13.26 -0.44
CA TYR A 210 3.43 12.41 0.70
C TYR A 210 2.64 12.80 1.94
N ILE A 211 2.14 11.79 2.67
CA ILE A 211 1.48 11.97 3.96
C ILE A 211 2.19 11.10 4.99
N LEU A 212 2.65 11.71 6.05
CA LEU A 212 3.34 11.07 7.15
C LEU A 212 2.58 11.33 8.43
N ASP A 213 2.37 10.34 9.27
CA ASP A 213 1.88 10.54 10.62
C ASP A 213 2.63 9.67 11.63
N CYS A 214 2.67 10.12 12.90
CA CYS A 214 3.21 9.33 13.99
C CYS A 214 2.54 9.71 15.32
N GLY A 215 2.36 8.70 16.18
CA GLY A 215 1.93 8.93 17.56
C GLY A 215 3.03 9.58 18.39
N ILE A 216 2.69 10.57 19.22
CA ILE A 216 3.69 11.28 20.03
C ILE A 216 4.36 10.42 21.11
N ASN A 217 3.74 9.29 21.48
CA ASN A 217 4.30 8.29 22.39
C ASN A 217 4.82 7.04 21.65
N ASP A 218 4.90 7.08 20.32
CA ASP A 218 5.44 6.01 19.51
C ASP A 218 6.96 5.98 19.60
N PHE A 219 7.56 4.79 19.69
CA PHE A 219 9.01 4.67 19.78
C PHE A 219 9.74 5.09 18.48
N PHE A 220 9.03 5.20 17.35
CA PHE A 220 9.57 5.75 16.11
C PHE A 220 9.38 7.26 15.94
N ILE A 221 8.76 7.97 16.94
CA ILE A 221 8.42 9.39 16.78
C ILE A 221 9.63 10.25 16.42
N SER A 222 10.76 10.09 17.12
CA SER A 222 11.96 10.88 16.88
C SER A 222 12.53 10.72 15.48
N LYS A 223 12.36 9.54 14.87
CA LYS A 223 12.83 9.25 13.51
C LYS A 223 11.88 9.81 12.45
N ASN A 224 10.58 9.75 12.72
CA ASN A 224 9.58 10.39 11.87
C ASN A 224 9.75 11.93 11.88
N GLN A 225 10.02 12.52 13.06
CA GLN A 225 10.34 13.96 13.18
C GLN A 225 11.61 14.33 12.40
N SER A 226 12.70 13.56 12.57
CA SER A 226 13.95 13.80 11.81
C SER A 226 13.72 13.73 10.30
N PHE A 227 13.00 12.71 9.84
CA PHE A 227 12.67 12.53 8.44
C PHE A 227 11.82 13.70 7.90
N HIS A 228 10.83 14.17 8.66
CA HIS A 228 10.06 15.37 8.35
C HIS A 228 10.97 16.61 8.16
N GLN A 229 11.94 16.83 9.08
CA GLN A 229 12.89 17.94 8.96
C GLN A 229 13.78 17.82 7.73
N ASP A 230 14.22 16.60 7.36
CA ASP A 230 14.98 16.36 6.13
C ASP A 230 14.15 16.73 4.90
N LEU A 231 12.87 16.35 4.86
CA LEU A 231 11.96 16.69 3.77
C LEU A 231 11.72 18.21 3.67
N LEU A 232 11.56 18.91 4.80
CA LEU A 232 11.45 20.38 4.82
C LEU A 232 12.71 21.04 4.28
N THR A 233 13.89 20.59 4.72
CA THR A 233 15.18 21.11 4.28
C THR A 233 15.36 20.96 2.76
N LYS A 234 14.91 19.85 2.21
CA LYS A 234 14.97 19.55 0.77
C LYS A 234 13.78 20.12 -0.02
N LYS A 235 12.83 20.76 0.64
CA LYS A 235 11.61 21.31 0.03
C LYS A 235 10.76 20.27 -0.70
N VAL A 236 10.72 19.06 -0.15
CA VAL A 236 9.78 18.03 -0.60
C VAL A 236 8.39 18.37 -0.06
N GLU A 237 7.41 18.52 -0.94
CA GLU A 237 6.03 18.79 -0.55
C GLU A 237 5.43 17.57 0.17
N HIS A 238 5.00 17.74 1.41
CA HIS A 238 4.41 16.67 2.21
C HIS A 238 3.54 17.22 3.34
N LEU A 239 2.64 16.37 3.84
CA LEU A 239 1.89 16.61 5.07
C LEU A 239 2.49 15.74 6.18
N TYR A 240 2.77 16.35 7.33
CA TYR A 240 3.21 15.64 8.52
C TYR A 240 2.25 15.89 9.69
N ILE A 241 1.80 14.81 10.35
CA ILE A 241 0.81 14.87 11.43
C ILE A 241 1.36 14.16 12.66
N GLU A 242 1.37 14.83 13.79
CA GLU A 242 1.57 14.22 15.10
C GLU A 242 0.25 14.24 15.89
N SER A 243 -0.05 13.15 16.57
CA SER A 243 -1.22 13.08 17.42
C SER A 243 -1.00 12.12 18.60
N LEU A 244 -1.85 12.25 19.64
CA LEU A 244 -1.80 11.34 20.79
C LEU A 244 -1.92 9.88 20.34
N GLY A 245 -1.02 9.03 20.85
CA GLY A 245 -1.03 7.59 20.60
C GLY A 245 0.35 6.96 20.64
N GLU A 246 0.34 5.64 20.62
CA GLU A 246 1.50 4.75 20.74
C GLU A 246 1.58 3.85 19.53
N HIS A 247 2.62 2.99 19.45
CA HIS A 247 2.79 2.01 18.38
C HIS A 247 1.83 0.81 18.51
N ASN A 248 0.54 1.04 18.34
CA ASN A 248 -0.49 0.01 18.54
C ASN A 248 -1.67 0.14 17.58
N THR A 249 -2.53 -0.88 17.57
CA THR A 249 -3.70 -0.97 16.69
C THR A 249 -4.69 0.17 16.91
N GLU A 250 -4.84 0.68 18.13
CA GLU A 250 -5.76 1.79 18.41
C GLU A 250 -5.33 3.07 17.67
N TYR A 251 -4.03 3.38 17.73
CA TYR A 251 -3.47 4.50 16.95
C TYR A 251 -3.63 4.26 15.45
N TRP A 252 -3.16 3.12 14.95
CA TRP A 252 -3.15 2.82 13.51
C TRP A 252 -4.54 2.86 12.91
N SER A 253 -5.55 2.29 13.57
CA SER A 253 -6.93 2.29 13.08
C SER A 253 -7.45 3.71 12.82
N ARG A 254 -7.17 4.63 13.75
CA ARG A 254 -7.54 6.04 13.61
C ARG A 254 -6.70 6.75 12.53
N ALA A 255 -5.38 6.60 12.57
CA ALA A 255 -4.44 7.27 11.69
C ALA A 255 -4.65 6.85 10.22
N LEU A 256 -4.77 5.54 9.96
CA LEU A 256 -5.01 5.01 8.61
C LEU A 256 -6.37 5.44 8.06
N SER A 257 -7.40 5.47 8.91
CA SER A 257 -8.72 5.97 8.53
C SER A 257 -8.66 7.45 8.11
N ASN A 258 -7.90 8.28 8.83
CA ASN A 258 -7.66 9.67 8.49
C ASN A 258 -6.85 9.82 7.20
N GLN A 259 -5.77 9.04 7.04
CA GLN A 259 -4.98 9.07 5.79
C GLN A 259 -5.84 8.68 4.58
N LEU A 260 -6.71 7.66 4.67
CA LEU A 260 -7.60 7.30 3.58
C LEU A 260 -8.56 8.44 3.19
N SER A 261 -8.99 9.26 4.15
CA SER A 261 -9.80 10.46 3.86
C SER A 261 -8.97 11.54 3.15
N LEU A 262 -7.70 11.70 3.51
CA LEU A 262 -6.77 12.60 2.82
C LEU A 262 -6.43 12.11 1.41
N PHE A 263 -6.30 10.79 1.21
CA PHE A 263 -6.14 10.18 -0.12
C PHE A 263 -7.36 10.47 -1.00
N GLU A 264 -8.57 10.33 -0.47
CA GLU A 264 -9.79 10.67 -1.20
C GLU A 264 -9.82 12.14 -1.60
N ASN A 265 -9.43 13.04 -0.69
CA ASN A 265 -9.32 14.46 -1.00
C ASN A 265 -8.29 14.71 -2.13
N TYR A 266 -7.13 14.07 -2.08
CA TYR A 266 -6.13 14.14 -3.15
C TYR A 266 -6.72 13.72 -4.50
N PHE A 267 -7.36 12.56 -4.57
CA PHE A 267 -7.93 12.02 -5.81
C PHE A 267 -9.05 12.87 -6.41
N ASN A 268 -9.74 13.66 -5.61
CA ASN A 268 -10.83 14.52 -6.08
C ASN A 268 -10.38 15.89 -6.58
N HIS A 269 -9.11 16.26 -6.35
CA HIS A 269 -8.58 17.59 -6.69
C HIS A 269 -7.38 17.55 -7.64
N ARG A 270 -7.03 16.36 -8.19
CA ARG A 270 -5.88 16.18 -9.12
C ARG A 270 -6.25 15.64 -10.50
#